data_85269e34515cf3b36789e6f7125a16ff
#
_entry.id   85269e34515cf3b36789e6f7125a16ff
#
_cell.length_a   1.000
_cell.length_b   1.000
_cell.length_c   1.000
_cell.angle_alpha   90.00
_cell.angle_beta   90.00
_cell.angle_gamma   90.00
#
_symmetry.space_group_name_H-M   'P 1'
#
loop_
_entity.id
_entity.type
_entity.pdbx_description
1 polymer ?
#
loop_
_entity_poly.entity_id
_entity_poly.type
_entity_poly.pdbx_seq_one_letter_code
_entity_poly.pdbx_strand_id
1 'polypeptide(L)'
;MDFNAYGELFASSVFGITSVSTLLTLAFSIVSYIFSSLALYQIAKRRGIRGAGWAWVPLGNLWILGCIADQYDYTVKDVRHKQRHLLLWLYIALFVLYIAVFILLFFIGFRAIGYYYNDSYINDLIGLTVTMLILCIILLAIAVLCIVFVNIVYHKVYKSCRPAQATLFTVLTVIFSFLAPFFLFACRKKDDGMVPPAPAAPYTPPVYPDQSFYPGNTLPQI
;
A
#
# COMPACT_ATOMS: atom_id res chain seq x y z
N MET A 1 5.84 46.61 28.31
CA MET A 1 6.15 45.31 27.77
C MET A 1 5.56 45.25 26.36
N ASP A 2 6.43 45.24 25.32
CA ASP A 2 6.01 45.38 23.93
C ASP A 2 5.39 44.10 23.44
N PHE A 3 4.06 44.09 23.34
CA PHE A 3 3.27 42.92 22.84
C PHE A 3 3.72 42.50 21.44
N ASN A 4 4.18 43.41 20.62
CA ASN A 4 4.71 43.14 19.28
C ASN A 4 6.02 42.32 19.32
N ALA A 5 6.92 42.62 20.28
CA ALA A 5 8.17 41.86 20.41
C ALA A 5 7.95 40.38 20.80
N TYR A 6 6.94 40.10 21.64
CA TYR A 6 6.55 38.71 21.95
C TYR A 6 5.95 38.01 20.73
N GLY A 7 5.14 38.68 19.92
CA GLY A 7 4.58 38.17 18.68
C GLY A 7 5.65 37.76 17.66
N GLU A 8 6.68 38.60 17.47
CA GLU A 8 7.79 38.31 16.57
C GLU A 8 8.67 37.16 17.07
N LEU A 9 8.96 37.11 18.37
CA LEU A 9 9.71 36.01 18.97
C LEU A 9 8.93 34.67 18.86
N PHE A 10 7.63 34.70 19.08
CA PHE A 10 6.78 33.51 18.91
C PHE A 10 6.75 33.06 17.45
N ALA A 11 6.51 33.97 16.50
CA ALA A 11 6.47 33.66 15.08
C ALA A 11 7.83 33.09 14.59
N SER A 12 8.95 33.66 15.01
CA SER A 12 10.29 33.19 14.62
C SER A 12 10.60 31.81 15.21
N SER A 13 10.19 31.56 16.46
CA SER A 13 10.37 30.24 17.09
C SER A 13 9.52 29.16 16.42
N VAL A 14 8.25 29.43 16.11
CA VAL A 14 7.37 28.53 15.38
C VAL A 14 7.92 28.23 13.99
N PHE A 15 8.38 29.26 13.26
CA PHE A 15 8.99 29.10 11.94
C PHE A 15 10.27 28.26 12.00
N GLY A 16 11.11 28.46 13.02
CA GLY A 16 12.32 27.66 13.23
C GLY A 16 12.00 26.18 13.49
N ILE A 17 11.05 25.89 14.39
CA ILE A 17 10.65 24.51 14.72
C ILE A 17 10.02 23.83 13.50
N THR A 18 9.15 24.51 12.75
CA THR A 18 8.50 23.94 11.57
C THR A 18 9.51 23.66 10.46
N SER A 19 10.47 24.54 10.22
CA SER A 19 11.50 24.31 9.20
C SER A 19 12.41 23.13 9.53
N VAL A 20 12.86 22.99 10.77
CA VAL A 20 13.68 21.86 11.22
C VAL A 20 12.89 20.54 11.11
N SER A 21 11.64 20.51 11.58
CA SER A 21 10.79 19.30 11.50
C SER A 21 10.54 18.89 10.03
N THR A 22 10.34 19.86 9.15
CA THR A 22 10.16 19.61 7.70
C THR A 22 11.40 19.00 7.07
N LEU A 23 12.60 19.52 7.40
CA LEU A 23 13.87 18.98 6.90
C LEU A 23 14.11 17.55 7.40
N LEU A 24 13.82 17.26 8.67
CA LEU A 24 13.95 15.92 9.23
C LEU A 24 12.98 14.93 8.56
N THR A 25 11.73 15.35 8.34
CA THR A 25 10.72 14.53 7.64
C THR A 25 11.14 14.25 6.20
N LEU A 26 11.66 15.26 5.49
CA LEU A 26 12.17 15.11 4.13
C LEU A 26 13.35 14.12 4.08
N ALA A 27 14.33 14.28 4.96
CA ALA A 27 15.48 13.38 5.04
C ALA A 27 15.04 11.94 5.31
N PHE A 28 14.13 11.74 6.27
CA PHE A 28 13.59 10.43 6.61
C PHE A 28 12.80 9.81 5.44
N SER A 29 11.99 10.58 4.71
CA SER A 29 11.23 10.09 3.56
C SER A 29 12.15 9.67 2.40
N ILE A 30 13.24 10.40 2.14
CA ILE A 30 14.24 10.03 1.13
C ILE A 30 14.91 8.70 1.51
N VAL A 31 15.35 8.54 2.77
CA VAL A 31 15.97 7.31 3.25
C VAL A 31 14.99 6.13 3.11
N SER A 32 13.76 6.30 3.57
CA SER A 32 12.70 5.29 3.48
C SER A 32 12.41 4.89 2.02
N TYR A 33 12.38 5.86 1.12
CA TYR A 33 12.20 5.62 -0.31
C TYR A 33 13.35 4.79 -0.90
N ILE A 34 14.61 5.13 -0.57
CA ILE A 34 15.78 4.39 -1.04
C ILE A 34 15.73 2.93 -0.55
N PHE A 35 15.42 2.70 0.73
CA PHE A 35 15.31 1.35 1.29
C PHE A 35 14.21 0.53 0.60
N SER A 36 13.04 1.13 0.37
CA SER A 36 11.93 0.50 -0.34
C SER A 36 12.31 0.13 -1.78
N SER A 37 12.87 1.10 -2.54
CA SER A 37 13.25 0.91 -3.93
C SER A 37 14.34 -0.16 -4.08
N LEU A 38 15.35 -0.15 -3.20
CA LEU A 38 16.43 -1.13 -3.20
C LEU A 38 15.91 -2.54 -2.88
N ALA A 39 15.02 -2.65 -1.90
CA ALA A 39 14.41 -3.92 -1.51
C ALA A 39 13.59 -4.52 -2.66
N LEU A 40 12.68 -3.72 -3.24
CA LEU A 40 11.84 -4.15 -4.35
C LEU A 40 12.65 -4.48 -5.61
N TYR A 41 13.68 -3.68 -5.92
CA TYR A 41 14.60 -3.97 -7.02
C TYR A 41 15.28 -5.34 -6.85
N GLN A 42 15.81 -5.62 -5.65
CA GLN A 42 16.50 -6.87 -5.38
C GLN A 42 15.57 -8.08 -5.43
N ILE A 43 14.36 -7.97 -4.85
CA ILE A 43 13.34 -9.02 -4.90
C ILE A 43 12.92 -9.27 -6.35
N ALA A 44 12.60 -8.22 -7.11
CA ALA A 44 12.17 -8.32 -8.50
C ALA A 44 13.26 -8.92 -9.40
N LYS A 45 14.52 -8.48 -9.25
CA LYS A 45 15.65 -9.01 -10.00
C LYS A 45 15.88 -10.51 -9.73
N ARG A 46 15.84 -10.91 -8.46
CA ARG A 46 16.00 -12.31 -8.05
C ARG A 46 14.89 -13.21 -8.59
N ARG A 47 13.66 -12.70 -8.62
CA ARG A 47 12.47 -13.43 -9.11
C ARG A 47 12.28 -13.36 -10.63
N GLY A 48 13.21 -12.75 -11.37
CA GLY A 48 13.15 -12.65 -12.83
C GLY A 48 12.02 -11.74 -13.35
N ILE A 49 11.51 -10.80 -12.53
CA ILE A 49 10.47 -9.86 -12.96
C ILE A 49 11.08 -8.87 -13.95
N ARG A 50 10.51 -8.81 -15.18
CA ARG A 50 10.97 -7.89 -16.21
C ARG A 50 10.76 -6.44 -15.76
N GLY A 51 11.79 -5.61 -15.98
CA GLY A 51 11.70 -4.18 -15.62
C GLY A 51 11.93 -3.89 -14.13
N ALA A 52 12.72 -4.69 -13.40
CA ALA A 52 13.06 -4.45 -11.99
C ALA A 52 13.55 -3.00 -11.72
N GLY A 53 14.18 -2.35 -12.71
CA GLY A 53 14.64 -0.96 -12.62
C GLY A 53 13.53 0.06 -12.37
N TRP A 54 12.28 -0.24 -12.72
CA TRP A 54 11.13 0.61 -12.40
C TRP A 54 10.89 0.79 -10.90
N ALA A 55 11.49 -0.04 -10.05
CA ALA A 55 11.44 0.13 -8.60
C ALA A 55 11.99 1.49 -8.12
N TRP A 56 12.82 2.16 -8.92
CA TRP A 56 13.38 3.49 -8.62
C TRP A 56 12.49 4.66 -9.04
N VAL A 57 11.40 4.39 -9.75
CA VAL A 57 10.41 5.41 -10.13
C VAL A 57 9.24 5.34 -9.15
N PRO A 58 8.72 6.46 -8.59
CA PRO A 58 7.67 6.42 -7.56
C PRO A 58 6.45 5.58 -7.92
N LEU A 59 5.88 5.74 -9.12
CA LEU A 59 4.78 4.91 -9.61
C LEU A 59 5.24 3.50 -9.99
N GLY A 60 6.46 3.36 -10.48
CA GLY A 60 7.08 2.07 -10.80
C GLY A 60 7.33 1.21 -9.57
N ASN A 61 7.63 1.81 -8.43
CA ASN A 61 7.77 1.14 -7.14
C ASN A 61 6.47 0.38 -6.78
N LEU A 62 5.31 1.05 -6.92
CA LEU A 62 4.00 0.44 -6.70
C LEU A 62 3.69 -0.65 -7.72
N TRP A 63 4.09 -0.45 -8.99
CA TRP A 63 3.95 -1.45 -10.04
C TRP A 63 4.72 -2.73 -9.70
N ILE A 64 5.99 -2.59 -9.31
CA ILE A 64 6.83 -3.74 -8.94
C ILE A 64 6.28 -4.44 -7.70
N LEU A 65 5.80 -3.69 -6.69
CA LEU A 65 5.15 -4.25 -5.51
C LEU A 65 3.93 -5.12 -5.90
N GLY A 66 3.09 -4.62 -6.82
CA GLY A 66 1.97 -5.35 -7.38
C GLY A 66 2.39 -6.60 -8.18
N CYS A 67 3.47 -6.51 -8.98
CA CYS A 67 4.00 -7.66 -9.72
C CYS A 67 4.48 -8.79 -8.81
N ILE A 68 5.12 -8.45 -7.69
CA ILE A 68 5.58 -9.42 -6.69
C ILE A 68 4.38 -10.14 -6.05
N ALA A 69 3.32 -9.39 -5.72
CA ALA A 69 2.10 -9.96 -5.16
C ALA A 69 1.34 -10.83 -6.17
N ASP A 70 1.23 -10.40 -7.44
CA ASP A 70 0.62 -11.18 -8.51
C ASP A 70 1.38 -12.49 -8.76
N GLN A 71 2.72 -12.45 -8.73
CA GLN A 71 3.57 -13.62 -8.86
C GLN A 71 3.35 -14.62 -7.70
N TYR A 72 3.22 -14.12 -6.47
CA TYR A 72 2.91 -14.95 -5.31
C TYR A 72 1.55 -15.65 -5.46
N ASP A 73 0.50 -14.92 -5.82
CA ASP A 73 -0.83 -15.49 -6.00
C ASP A 73 -0.84 -16.53 -7.14
N TYR A 74 -0.11 -16.29 -8.22
CA TYR A 74 0.02 -17.24 -9.33
C TYR A 74 0.78 -18.52 -8.92
N THR A 75 1.92 -18.38 -8.22
CA THR A 75 2.79 -19.53 -7.90
C THR A 75 2.22 -20.39 -6.78
N VAL A 76 1.63 -19.78 -5.75
CA VAL A 76 1.20 -20.49 -4.52
C VAL A 76 -0.28 -20.85 -4.55
N LYS A 77 -1.12 -20.01 -5.17
CA LYS A 77 -2.59 -20.20 -5.17
C LYS A 77 -3.17 -20.56 -6.52
N ASP A 78 -2.35 -20.59 -7.57
CA ASP A 78 -2.77 -20.79 -8.97
C ASP A 78 -3.88 -19.81 -9.43
N VAL A 79 -3.91 -18.60 -8.86
CA VAL A 79 -4.91 -17.58 -9.18
C VAL A 79 -4.25 -16.42 -9.90
N ARG A 80 -4.79 -16.08 -11.08
CA ARG A 80 -4.33 -14.92 -11.88
C ARG A 80 -5.05 -13.65 -11.46
N HIS A 81 -4.44 -12.88 -10.57
CA HIS A 81 -4.87 -11.53 -10.24
C HIS A 81 -4.07 -10.48 -11.01
N LYS A 82 -4.70 -9.35 -11.32
CA LYS A 82 -4.05 -8.18 -11.93
C LYS A 82 -3.93 -7.03 -10.92
N GLN A 83 -3.42 -7.33 -9.73
CA GLN A 83 -3.33 -6.38 -8.62
C GLN A 83 -2.42 -5.19 -8.97
N ARG A 84 -1.38 -5.42 -9.78
CA ARG A 84 -0.49 -4.36 -10.27
C ARG A 84 -1.23 -3.23 -10.99
N HIS A 85 -2.22 -3.56 -11.84
CA HIS A 85 -3.00 -2.56 -12.57
C HIS A 85 -3.94 -1.81 -11.63
N LEU A 86 -4.65 -2.53 -10.75
CA LEU A 86 -5.57 -1.93 -9.79
C LEU A 86 -4.84 -0.94 -8.87
N LEU A 87 -3.69 -1.35 -8.33
CA LEU A 87 -2.87 -0.53 -7.45
C LEU A 87 -2.40 0.75 -8.15
N LEU A 88 -1.92 0.63 -9.38
CA LEU A 88 -1.44 1.76 -10.18
C LEU A 88 -2.59 2.74 -10.49
N TRP A 89 -3.75 2.25 -10.97
CA TRP A 89 -4.90 3.10 -11.29
C TRP A 89 -5.46 3.81 -10.06
N LEU A 90 -5.49 3.14 -8.91
CA LEU A 90 -5.95 3.70 -7.64
C LEU A 90 -5.07 4.88 -7.20
N TYR A 91 -3.75 4.74 -7.33
CA TYR A 91 -2.81 5.82 -7.01
C TYR A 91 -2.83 6.95 -8.03
N ILE A 92 -3.01 6.66 -9.31
CA ILE A 92 -3.19 7.70 -10.35
C ILE A 92 -4.49 8.49 -10.06
N ALA A 93 -5.59 7.83 -9.75
CA ALA A 93 -6.85 8.49 -9.41
C ALA A 93 -6.69 9.39 -8.16
N LEU A 94 -6.03 8.89 -7.12
CA LEU A 94 -5.73 9.68 -5.93
C LEU A 94 -4.89 10.92 -6.26
N PHE A 95 -3.86 10.78 -7.10
CA PHE A 95 -2.99 11.88 -7.50
C PHE A 95 -3.72 12.94 -8.32
N VAL A 96 -4.56 12.52 -9.28
CA VAL A 96 -5.38 13.45 -10.08
C VAL A 96 -6.37 14.21 -9.20
N LEU A 97 -7.01 13.50 -8.24
CA LEU A 97 -7.95 14.13 -7.32
C LEU A 97 -7.23 15.12 -6.38
N TYR A 98 -6.02 14.78 -5.93
CA TYR A 98 -5.20 15.69 -5.13
C TYR A 98 -4.86 16.99 -5.88
N ILE A 99 -4.49 16.89 -7.16
CA ILE A 99 -4.25 18.06 -8.02
C ILE A 99 -5.54 18.89 -8.16
N ALA A 100 -6.69 18.26 -8.37
CA ALA A 100 -7.98 18.95 -8.49
C ALA A 100 -8.32 19.74 -7.21
N VAL A 101 -8.11 19.14 -6.04
CA VAL A 101 -8.29 19.79 -4.74
C VAL A 101 -7.31 20.97 -4.58
N PHE A 102 -6.05 20.81 -4.97
CA PHE A 102 -5.06 21.86 -4.90
C PHE A 102 -5.41 23.07 -5.79
N ILE A 103 -5.85 22.81 -7.03
CA ILE A 103 -6.33 23.85 -7.95
C ILE A 103 -7.53 24.58 -7.36
N LEU A 104 -8.50 23.84 -6.80
CA LEU A 104 -9.69 24.44 -6.19
C LEU A 104 -9.34 25.30 -4.98
N LEU A 105 -8.41 24.86 -4.12
CA LEU A 105 -7.88 25.66 -3.01
C LEU A 105 -7.26 26.97 -3.49
N PHE A 106 -6.48 26.91 -4.58
CA PHE A 106 -5.90 28.10 -5.18
C PHE A 106 -6.98 29.09 -5.65
N PHE A 107 -8.04 28.59 -6.32
CA PHE A 107 -9.17 29.43 -6.74
C PHE A 107 -9.94 30.03 -5.57
N ILE A 108 -10.19 29.24 -4.51
CA ILE A 108 -10.84 29.74 -3.29
C ILE A 108 -10.02 30.86 -2.66
N GLY A 109 -8.71 30.67 -2.53
CA GLY A 109 -7.80 31.70 -1.99
C GLY A 109 -7.81 32.98 -2.82
N PHE A 110 -7.77 32.86 -4.15
CA PHE A 110 -7.82 33.99 -5.06
C PHE A 110 -9.16 34.74 -4.97
N ARG A 111 -10.28 34.02 -4.90
CA ARG A 111 -11.62 34.61 -4.74
C ARG A 111 -11.82 35.25 -3.36
N ALA A 112 -11.25 34.69 -2.30
CA ALA A 112 -11.30 35.26 -0.96
C ALA A 112 -10.62 36.63 -0.88
N ILE A 113 -9.55 36.89 -1.65
CA ILE A 113 -8.93 38.21 -1.79
C ILE A 113 -9.89 39.20 -2.47
N GLY A 114 -10.62 38.77 -3.52
CA GLY A 114 -11.63 39.56 -4.19
C GLY A 114 -12.79 39.97 -3.28
N TYR A 115 -13.22 39.06 -2.38
CA TYR A 115 -14.27 39.31 -1.39
C TYR A 115 -13.94 40.47 -0.44
N TYR A 116 -12.66 40.61 -0.05
CA TYR A 116 -12.21 41.69 0.82
C TYR A 116 -12.50 43.08 0.23
N TYR A 117 -12.65 43.17 -1.11
CA TYR A 117 -12.90 44.40 -1.83
C TYR A 117 -14.39 44.59 -2.27
N ASN A 118 -15.22 43.52 -2.26
CA ASN A 118 -16.59 43.63 -2.77
C ASN A 118 -17.48 42.47 -2.23
N ASP A 119 -18.59 42.85 -1.56
CA ASP A 119 -19.54 41.92 -0.89
C ASP A 119 -20.31 40.98 -1.84
N SER A 120 -20.34 41.28 -3.17
CA SER A 120 -21.13 40.46 -4.12
C SER A 120 -20.60 39.06 -4.36
N TYR A 121 -19.39 38.72 -3.86
CA TYR A 121 -18.76 37.40 -4.07
C TYR A 121 -19.09 36.34 -3.01
N ILE A 122 -19.98 36.65 -2.02
CA ILE A 122 -20.29 35.73 -0.91
C ILE A 122 -20.88 34.40 -1.43
N ASN A 123 -21.86 34.48 -2.33
CA ASN A 123 -22.54 33.28 -2.84
C ASN A 123 -21.60 32.36 -3.64
N ASP A 124 -20.70 32.93 -4.43
CA ASP A 124 -19.68 32.19 -5.18
C ASP A 124 -18.72 31.49 -4.23
N LEU A 125 -18.30 32.17 -3.16
CA LEU A 125 -17.37 31.62 -2.16
C LEU A 125 -18.03 30.45 -1.38
N ILE A 126 -19.30 30.56 -1.03
CA ILE A 126 -20.07 29.47 -0.40
C ILE A 126 -20.13 28.25 -1.33
N GLY A 127 -20.44 28.46 -2.62
CA GLY A 127 -20.47 27.38 -3.61
C GLY A 127 -19.12 26.65 -3.75
N LEU A 128 -18.03 27.42 -3.80
CA LEU A 128 -16.67 26.87 -3.88
C LEU A 128 -16.28 26.09 -2.61
N THR A 129 -16.63 26.58 -1.42
CA THR A 129 -16.33 25.88 -0.15
C THR A 129 -17.12 24.58 0.00
N VAL A 130 -18.38 24.55 -0.41
CA VAL A 130 -19.20 23.31 -0.42
C VAL A 130 -18.60 22.29 -1.40
N THR A 131 -18.22 22.71 -2.60
CA THR A 131 -17.57 21.84 -3.58
C THR A 131 -16.27 21.27 -3.04
N MET A 132 -15.45 22.10 -2.35
CA MET A 132 -14.22 21.68 -1.69
C MET A 132 -14.48 20.60 -0.63
N LEU A 133 -15.51 20.75 0.19
CA LEU A 133 -15.90 19.79 1.21
C LEU A 133 -16.24 18.42 0.60
N ILE A 134 -17.04 18.42 -0.47
CA ILE A 134 -17.42 17.19 -1.19
C ILE A 134 -16.17 16.49 -1.76
N LEU A 135 -15.27 17.24 -2.42
CA LEU A 135 -14.03 16.70 -2.96
C LEU A 135 -13.12 16.15 -1.86
N CYS A 136 -13.03 16.77 -0.70
CA CYS A 136 -12.25 16.26 0.43
C CYS A 136 -12.83 14.94 0.96
N ILE A 137 -14.14 14.78 1.02
CA ILE A 137 -14.79 13.52 1.45
C ILE A 137 -14.47 12.42 0.44
N ILE A 138 -14.56 12.69 -0.86
CA ILE A 138 -14.23 11.73 -1.92
C ILE A 138 -12.74 11.35 -1.84
N LEU A 139 -11.86 12.32 -1.66
CA LEU A 139 -10.42 12.10 -1.50
C LEU A 139 -10.11 11.22 -0.29
N LEU A 140 -10.77 11.47 0.85
CA LEU A 140 -10.63 10.66 2.05
C LEU A 140 -11.06 9.20 1.80
N ALA A 141 -12.21 9.00 1.15
CA ALA A 141 -12.71 7.67 0.83
C ALA A 141 -11.74 6.88 -0.07
N ILE A 142 -11.22 7.51 -1.14
CA ILE A 142 -10.23 6.88 -2.03
C ILE A 142 -8.92 6.63 -1.30
N ALA A 143 -8.45 7.54 -0.44
CA ALA A 143 -7.25 7.35 0.35
C ALA A 143 -7.36 6.14 1.29
N VAL A 144 -8.49 5.97 1.97
CA VAL A 144 -8.74 4.79 2.82
C VAL A 144 -8.69 3.50 1.98
N LEU A 145 -9.34 3.48 0.82
CA LEU A 145 -9.29 2.33 -0.09
C LEU A 145 -7.85 2.02 -0.53
N CYS A 146 -7.05 3.04 -0.87
CA CYS A 146 -5.63 2.88 -1.20
C CYS A 146 -4.84 2.26 -0.04
N ILE A 147 -5.02 2.75 1.19
CA ILE A 147 -4.33 2.26 2.38
C ILE A 147 -4.67 0.78 2.61
N VAL A 148 -5.95 0.42 2.58
CA VAL A 148 -6.40 -0.97 2.77
C VAL A 148 -5.79 -1.88 1.69
N PHE A 149 -5.88 -1.47 0.43
CA PHE A 149 -5.41 -2.28 -0.68
C PHE A 149 -3.89 -2.47 -0.67
N VAL A 150 -3.13 -1.41 -0.38
CA VAL A 150 -1.67 -1.49 -0.24
C VAL A 150 -1.26 -2.42 0.89
N ASN A 151 -1.94 -2.38 2.04
CA ASN A 151 -1.65 -3.29 3.15
C ASN A 151 -1.93 -4.76 2.80
N ILE A 152 -2.98 -5.04 2.00
CA ILE A 152 -3.24 -6.38 1.46
C ILE A 152 -2.07 -6.84 0.55
N VAL A 153 -1.57 -5.95 -0.31
CA VAL A 153 -0.42 -6.25 -1.18
C VAL A 153 0.85 -6.47 -0.37
N TYR A 154 1.14 -5.63 0.64
CA TYR A 154 2.27 -5.83 1.56
C TYR A 154 2.18 -7.18 2.29
N HIS A 155 1.00 -7.55 2.79
CA HIS A 155 0.80 -8.84 3.44
C HIS A 155 1.21 -10.01 2.52
N LYS A 156 0.80 -9.98 1.25
CA LYS A 156 1.17 -11.01 0.27
C LYS A 156 2.67 -11.03 0.00
N VAL A 157 3.30 -9.87 -0.11
CA VAL A 157 4.76 -9.76 -0.29
C VAL A 157 5.50 -10.31 0.93
N TYR A 158 5.10 -9.97 2.16
CA TYR A 158 5.69 -10.52 3.38
C TYR A 158 5.49 -12.03 3.47
N LYS A 159 4.29 -12.52 3.12
CA LYS A 159 3.98 -13.95 3.11
C LYS A 159 4.80 -14.71 2.09
N SER A 160 5.10 -14.10 0.93
CA SER A 160 5.96 -14.70 -0.09
C SER A 160 7.43 -14.81 0.33
N CYS A 161 7.89 -13.91 1.22
CA CYS A 161 9.27 -13.86 1.67
C CYS A 161 9.50 -14.62 2.99
N ARG A 162 8.62 -14.40 3.98
CA ARG A 162 8.69 -14.98 5.34
C ARG A 162 7.30 -15.32 5.87
N PRO A 163 6.71 -16.46 5.55
CA PRO A 163 5.33 -16.81 5.91
C PRO A 163 5.10 -16.81 7.43
N ALA A 164 6.06 -17.26 8.23
CA ALA A 164 5.94 -17.30 9.69
C ALA A 164 5.82 -15.91 10.36
N GLN A 165 6.40 -14.87 9.75
CA GLN A 165 6.44 -13.51 10.31
C GLN A 165 5.54 -12.52 9.55
N ALA A 166 4.86 -12.97 8.50
CA ALA A 166 4.10 -12.10 7.60
C ALA A 166 3.00 -11.32 8.31
N THR A 167 2.25 -11.98 9.20
CA THR A 167 1.16 -11.34 9.96
C THR A 167 1.71 -10.26 10.89
N LEU A 168 2.80 -10.53 11.61
CA LEU A 168 3.44 -9.57 12.50
C LEU A 168 3.95 -8.35 11.72
N PHE A 169 4.62 -8.56 10.59
CA PHE A 169 5.10 -7.45 9.74
C PHE A 169 3.95 -6.63 9.18
N THR A 170 2.83 -7.27 8.80
CA THR A 170 1.64 -6.56 8.33
C THR A 170 1.01 -5.72 9.43
N VAL A 171 0.80 -6.26 10.61
CA VAL A 171 0.23 -5.52 11.75
C VAL A 171 1.12 -4.32 12.11
N LEU A 172 2.43 -4.53 12.18
CA LEU A 172 3.38 -3.43 12.44
C LEU A 172 3.39 -2.39 11.32
N THR A 173 3.21 -2.79 10.04
CA THR A 173 3.12 -1.86 8.92
C THR A 173 1.83 -1.03 8.97
N VAL A 174 0.71 -1.62 9.42
CA VAL A 174 -0.56 -0.90 9.59
C VAL A 174 -0.46 0.14 10.71
N ILE A 175 0.14 -0.22 11.85
CA ILE A 175 0.29 0.69 13.01
C ILE A 175 1.39 1.73 12.73
N PHE A 176 2.51 1.29 12.17
CA PHE A 176 3.70 2.10 11.91
C PHE A 176 4.07 2.03 10.43
N SER A 177 3.36 2.77 9.58
CA SER A 177 3.55 2.75 8.11
C SER A 177 4.99 3.04 7.69
N PHE A 178 5.75 3.79 8.48
CA PHE A 178 7.15 4.10 8.22
C PHE A 178 8.10 2.90 8.34
N LEU A 179 7.66 1.78 8.96
CA LEU A 179 8.45 0.55 9.07
C LEU A 179 8.39 -0.33 7.82
N ALA A 180 7.42 -0.10 6.92
CA ALA A 180 7.24 -0.88 5.70
C ALA A 180 8.54 -1.03 4.85
N PRO A 181 9.31 0.04 4.58
CA PRO A 181 10.57 -0.05 3.83
C PRO A 181 11.61 -0.96 4.49
N PHE A 182 11.70 -0.91 5.82
CA PHE A 182 12.66 -1.71 6.59
C PHE A 182 12.29 -3.20 6.58
N PHE A 183 10.98 -3.53 6.69
CA PHE A 183 10.51 -4.91 6.58
C PHE A 183 10.71 -5.47 5.18
N LEU A 184 10.43 -4.68 4.13
CA LEU A 184 10.75 -5.07 2.75
C LEU A 184 12.24 -5.33 2.59
N PHE A 185 13.08 -4.49 3.15
CA PHE A 185 14.54 -4.66 3.09
C PHE A 185 15.00 -5.90 3.85
N ALA A 186 14.41 -6.23 5.00
CA ALA A 186 14.66 -7.46 5.73
C ALA A 186 14.23 -8.71 4.94
N CYS A 187 13.21 -8.58 4.12
CA CYS A 187 12.68 -9.65 3.25
C CYS A 187 13.49 -9.88 1.97
N ARG A 188 14.35 -8.94 1.55
CA ARG A 188 14.99 -8.92 0.23
C ARG A 188 15.79 -10.17 -0.17
N LYS A 189 16.28 -10.95 0.80
CA LYS A 189 17.10 -12.15 0.58
C LYS A 189 16.35 -13.47 0.77
N LYS A 190 15.05 -13.44 1.15
CA LYS A 190 14.28 -14.64 1.50
C LYS A 190 13.09 -14.83 0.57
N ASP A 191 12.78 -16.07 0.23
CA ASP A 191 11.64 -16.50 -0.60
C ASP A 191 10.98 -17.77 -0.03
N ASP A 192 10.99 -17.92 1.29
CA ASP A 192 10.54 -19.13 2.00
C ASP A 192 9.06 -19.45 1.73
N GLY A 193 8.27 -18.43 1.34
CA GLY A 193 6.83 -18.58 1.04
C GLY A 193 6.49 -18.81 -0.43
N MET A 194 7.47 -18.91 -1.32
CA MET A 194 7.25 -19.14 -2.77
C MET A 194 7.24 -20.62 -3.15
N VAL A 195 7.21 -21.52 -2.17
CA VAL A 195 7.13 -22.97 -2.42
C VAL A 195 5.68 -23.28 -2.84
N PRO A 196 5.46 -23.91 -4.03
CA PRO A 196 4.13 -24.40 -4.39
C PRO A 196 3.63 -25.37 -3.33
N PRO A 197 2.31 -25.45 -3.08
CA PRO A 197 1.78 -26.50 -2.21
C PRO A 197 2.24 -27.86 -2.73
N ALA A 198 2.73 -28.71 -1.81
CA ALA A 198 3.13 -30.06 -2.18
C ALA A 198 1.98 -30.74 -2.95
N PRO A 199 2.24 -31.43 -4.05
CA PRO A 199 1.20 -32.17 -4.75
C PRO A 199 0.51 -33.07 -3.71
N ALA A 200 -0.84 -33.08 -3.74
CA ALA A 200 -1.60 -33.93 -2.85
C ALA A 200 -1.00 -35.32 -2.91
N ALA A 201 -0.70 -35.90 -1.74
CA ALA A 201 -0.20 -37.27 -1.69
C ALA A 201 -1.10 -38.14 -2.54
N PRO A 202 -0.54 -39.05 -3.37
CA PRO A 202 -1.35 -39.97 -4.17
C PRO A 202 -2.38 -40.60 -3.25
N TYR A 203 -3.65 -40.57 -3.65
CA TYR A 203 -4.72 -41.22 -2.91
C TYR A 203 -4.34 -42.70 -2.73
N THR A 204 -3.91 -43.08 -1.55
CA THR A 204 -3.80 -44.47 -1.16
C THR A 204 -5.21 -44.88 -0.72
N PRO A 205 -5.91 -45.73 -1.50
CA PRO A 205 -7.21 -46.21 -1.07
C PRO A 205 -7.06 -46.88 0.29
N PRO A 206 -8.02 -46.73 1.20
CA PRO A 206 -7.95 -47.41 2.48
C PRO A 206 -7.72 -48.89 2.24
N VAL A 207 -6.68 -49.45 2.85
CA VAL A 207 -6.43 -50.89 2.84
C VAL A 207 -7.55 -51.51 3.67
N TYR A 208 -8.59 -51.97 3.00
CA TYR A 208 -9.60 -52.75 3.68
C TYR A 208 -8.93 -54.06 4.12
N PRO A 209 -9.09 -54.49 5.39
CA PRO A 209 -8.63 -55.80 5.81
C PRO A 209 -9.27 -56.86 4.91
N ASP A 210 -8.42 -57.72 4.39
CA ASP A 210 -8.79 -58.75 3.41
C ASP A 210 -10.10 -59.43 3.84
N GLN A 211 -11.11 -59.40 2.98
CA GLN A 211 -12.42 -60.01 3.26
C GLN A 211 -12.34 -61.54 3.39
N SER A 212 -11.16 -62.12 3.10
CA SER A 212 -10.89 -63.56 3.33
C SER A 212 -10.96 -64.03 4.80
N PHE A 213 -11.01 -63.02 5.74
CA PHE A 213 -11.09 -63.36 7.18
C PHE A 213 -12.51 -63.55 7.71
N TYR A 214 -13.56 -63.48 6.88
CA TYR A 214 -14.91 -63.78 7.24
C TYR A 214 -15.28 -65.20 6.67
N PRO A 215 -15.11 -66.28 7.44
CA PRO A 215 -15.57 -67.63 7.03
C PRO A 215 -17.10 -67.68 7.16
N GLY A 216 -17.78 -67.36 6.04
CA GLY A 216 -19.27 -67.50 6.09
C GLY A 216 -20.07 -66.90 4.93
N ASN A 217 -19.47 -66.22 3.94
CA ASN A 217 -20.24 -65.76 2.78
C ASN A 217 -20.10 -66.73 1.58
N THR A 218 -20.75 -67.85 1.63
CA THR A 218 -21.15 -68.58 0.42
C THR A 218 -22.28 -67.78 -0.25
N LEU A 219 -21.98 -67.10 -1.33
CA LEU A 219 -22.99 -66.44 -2.21
C LEU A 219 -23.87 -67.62 -2.75
N PRO A 220 -25.21 -67.48 -2.74
CA PRO A 220 -26.08 -68.43 -3.43
C PRO A 220 -25.85 -68.21 -4.95
N GLN A 221 -25.48 -69.27 -5.63
CA GLN A 221 -25.43 -69.32 -7.08
C GLN A 221 -26.88 -69.32 -7.60
N ILE A 222 -27.21 -68.24 -8.35
CA ILE A 222 -28.39 -68.21 -9.20
C ILE A 222 -27.94 -68.44 -10.64
#